data_95b503ed360639e01f0e3a8060bd6528
#
_entry.id   95b503ed360639e01f0e3a8060bd6528
#
_cell.length_a   1.000
_cell.length_b   1.000
_cell.length_c   1.000
_cell.angle_alpha   90.00
_cell.angle_beta   90.00
_cell.angle_gamma   90.00
#
_symmetry.space_group_name_H-M   'P 1'
#
loop_
_entity.id
_entity.type
_entity.pdbx_description
1 polymer ?
#
loop_
_entity_poly.entity_id
_entity_poly.type
_entity_poly.pdbx_seq_one_letter_code
_entity_poly.pdbx_strand_id
1 'polypeptide(L)'
;MRKKKKWNKIIYCTGIILLGSSMALSLFACGKKDDETAVEQAVSQEETQNTEVLGEHSGPKVVSDTIKTQKSTLDASYKKDKEIEEMLEYGKTSWENPEVLLNPYGNSPLSAYILFETKDACKVTMTVVGKTKETDITAEFEKTKKHRIPVVGLYPNAKNKVHLSCVDKNGKKKTKTVIIQTKELPKELKDAVKVEKKGKASAYALTILSGQTTKYPFAYDEAGDIRWYITMTTGSYGVFPLADKRLIYQTDEAETPTEEKPHTTSMYEMDYLGRIYRQYYVKNGIHHEVIEKEPGGNLFVLSSSIAGHTEDVVLEIDRKTGETVKELDMKEIFDKTYRNKVDWAHLNTVSYKEEDHSVLLSPRNLHSAVKVDWDTKKIKWILANPEMFEGTEQEDLVLKPQGDIKWHFQQHSVYEIPYDLDGNPDTIHVMLYDNHWQTKRKVDFWDDDPNSYVSVYTINEKKMTVRQDKLFKSVKSIITSNCEYDKDKNRMFSFGGYLHPLIGGQKGMV
;
A
#
# COMPACT_ATOMS: atom_id res chain seq x y z
N MET A 1 6.13 36.08 -6.95
CA MET A 1 6.86 34.97 -6.32
C MET A 1 5.93 34.22 -5.37
N ARG A 2 5.25 33.18 -5.83
CA ARG A 2 4.35 32.34 -5.01
C ARG A 2 5.19 31.26 -4.33
N LYS A 3 5.28 31.27 -3.01
CA LYS A 3 5.90 30.21 -2.20
C LYS A 3 5.06 28.94 -2.34
N LYS A 4 5.59 27.93 -3.00
CA LYS A 4 5.01 26.58 -3.02
C LYS A 4 5.06 26.01 -1.60
N LYS A 5 3.90 25.71 -1.02
CA LYS A 5 3.80 24.96 0.24
C LYS A 5 4.29 23.53 -0.01
N LYS A 6 5.36 23.13 0.66
CA LYS A 6 5.81 21.73 0.71
C LYS A 6 4.88 20.96 1.64
N TRP A 7 4.14 20.05 1.09
CA TRP A 7 3.44 19.01 1.84
C TRP A 7 4.43 17.87 2.10
N ASN A 8 4.72 17.57 3.35
CA ASN A 8 5.38 16.32 3.68
C ASN A 8 4.31 15.23 3.67
N LYS A 9 4.13 14.60 2.53
CA LYS A 9 3.27 13.42 2.42
C LYS A 9 3.94 12.27 3.17
N ILE A 10 3.20 11.65 4.08
CA ILE A 10 3.53 10.31 4.55
C ILE A 10 3.20 9.39 3.37
N ILE A 11 4.19 8.91 2.67
CA ILE A 11 4.05 7.91 1.63
C ILE A 11 4.60 6.62 2.22
N TYR A 12 3.85 5.58 2.06
CA TYR A 12 4.12 4.29 2.65
C TYR A 12 4.74 3.39 1.58
N CYS A 13 5.94 2.90 1.83
CA CYS A 13 6.45 1.74 1.11
C CYS A 13 6.10 0.52 1.95
N THR A 14 5.06 -0.17 1.58
CA THR A 14 5.00 -1.60 1.90
C THR A 14 5.89 -2.31 0.89
N GLY A 15 6.40 -3.48 1.19
CA GLY A 15 7.02 -4.34 0.17
C GLY A 15 6.00 -4.74 -0.92
N ILE A 16 4.95 -3.99 -1.10
CA ILE A 16 3.83 -4.16 -2.01
C ILE A 16 3.40 -2.76 -2.43
N ILE A 17 3.12 -2.58 -3.67
CA ILE A 17 2.87 -1.35 -4.40
C ILE A 17 1.90 -0.41 -3.69
N LEU A 18 2.30 0.81 -3.55
CA LEU A 18 1.40 1.94 -3.32
C LEU A 18 1.25 2.72 -4.61
N LEU A 19 0.16 2.49 -5.31
CA LEU A 19 -0.37 3.45 -6.26
C LEU A 19 -0.96 4.61 -5.45
N GLY A 20 -0.10 5.55 -5.08
CA GLY A 20 -0.55 6.84 -4.62
C GLY A 20 -1.08 7.62 -5.82
N SER A 21 -2.35 7.41 -6.19
CA SER A 21 -3.03 8.31 -7.12
C SER A 21 -3.19 9.67 -6.45
N SER A 22 -2.18 10.53 -6.57
CA SER A 22 -2.39 11.96 -6.44
C SER A 22 -3.01 12.44 -7.74
N MET A 23 -4.33 12.36 -7.89
CA MET A 23 -5.04 13.14 -8.89
C MET A 23 -4.78 14.62 -8.59
N ALA A 24 -3.82 15.20 -9.31
CA ALA A 24 -3.82 16.62 -9.54
C ALA A 24 -4.86 16.85 -10.64
N LEU A 25 -6.04 17.37 -10.26
CA LEU A 25 -6.95 17.96 -11.23
C LEU A 25 -6.18 19.04 -12.00
N SER A 26 -5.78 18.73 -13.22
CA SER A 26 -5.39 19.73 -14.21
C SER A 26 -6.68 20.32 -14.81
N LEU A 27 -7.19 21.36 -14.17
CA LEU A 27 -8.18 22.25 -14.79
C LEU A 27 -7.51 22.95 -15.98
N PHE A 28 -7.82 22.48 -17.17
CA PHE A 28 -7.63 23.26 -18.40
C PHE A 28 -8.63 24.41 -18.37
N ALA A 29 -8.17 25.59 -18.03
CA ALA A 29 -8.90 26.81 -18.23
C ALA A 29 -8.85 27.20 -19.69
N CYS A 30 -9.92 26.90 -20.44
CA CYS A 30 -10.23 27.65 -21.65
C CYS A 30 -11.39 28.58 -21.34
N GLY A 31 -11.14 29.86 -21.48
CA GLY A 31 -11.96 30.94 -20.96
C GLY A 31 -13.41 30.94 -21.37
N LYS A 32 -14.25 31.29 -20.42
CA LYS A 32 -15.29 32.34 -20.48
C LYS A 32 -15.83 32.55 -19.07
N LYS A 33 -16.03 33.81 -18.71
CA LYS A 33 -16.65 34.26 -17.48
C LYS A 33 -18.07 33.68 -17.37
N ASP A 34 -18.48 33.47 -16.11
CA ASP A 34 -19.80 33.24 -15.56
C ASP A 34 -20.03 31.79 -15.15
N ASP A 35 -19.68 31.48 -13.91
CA ASP A 35 -20.43 30.68 -12.92
C ASP A 35 -19.56 30.35 -11.67
N GLU A 36 -19.39 31.30 -10.80
CA GLU A 36 -18.76 31.05 -9.49
C GLU A 36 -19.65 30.22 -8.53
N THR A 37 -20.95 30.12 -8.80
CA THR A 37 -21.90 29.39 -7.96
C THR A 37 -21.94 27.89 -8.19
N ALA A 38 -21.60 27.41 -9.37
CA ALA A 38 -21.59 25.97 -9.67
C ALA A 38 -20.36 25.24 -9.11
N VAL A 39 -19.23 25.93 -9.00
CA VAL A 39 -17.97 25.38 -8.47
C VAL A 39 -18.03 25.23 -6.94
N GLU A 40 -18.68 26.16 -6.23
CA GLU A 40 -18.88 26.04 -4.79
C GLU A 40 -19.84 24.88 -4.42
N GLN A 41 -20.88 24.63 -5.23
CA GLN A 41 -21.78 23.51 -4.99
C GLN A 41 -21.15 22.14 -5.29
N ALA A 42 -20.29 22.02 -6.29
CA ALA A 42 -19.58 20.78 -6.60
C ALA A 42 -18.54 20.44 -5.52
N VAL A 43 -17.78 21.44 -5.05
CA VAL A 43 -16.80 21.26 -3.96
C VAL A 43 -17.49 20.92 -2.65
N SER A 44 -18.66 21.50 -2.36
CA SER A 44 -19.42 21.18 -1.15
C SER A 44 -20.04 19.77 -1.18
N GLN A 45 -20.40 19.24 -2.36
CA GLN A 45 -20.90 17.88 -2.49
C GLN A 45 -19.81 16.81 -2.39
N GLU A 46 -18.60 17.06 -2.92
CA GLU A 46 -17.46 16.15 -2.73
C GLU A 46 -16.95 16.16 -1.27
N GLU A 47 -16.90 17.32 -0.62
CA GLU A 47 -16.52 17.42 0.80
C GLU A 47 -17.55 16.71 1.72
N THR A 48 -18.86 16.76 1.37
CA THR A 48 -19.91 16.08 2.15
C THR A 48 -19.84 14.56 1.97
N GLN A 49 -19.53 14.05 0.79
CA GLN A 49 -19.36 12.60 0.55
C GLN A 49 -18.11 12.04 1.25
N ASN A 50 -17.00 12.78 1.28
CA ASN A 50 -15.79 12.36 1.99
C ASN A 50 -15.93 12.43 3.52
N THR A 51 -16.79 13.30 4.05
CA THR A 51 -17.07 13.38 5.49
C THR A 51 -18.02 12.27 5.97
N GLU A 52 -18.96 11.84 5.14
CA GLU A 52 -19.85 10.71 5.47
C GLU A 52 -19.12 9.37 5.55
N VAL A 53 -18.08 9.14 4.76
CA VAL A 53 -17.23 7.92 4.85
C VAL A 53 -16.41 7.89 6.14
N LEU A 54 -16.07 9.02 6.72
CA LEU A 54 -15.39 9.14 8.02
C LEU A 54 -16.35 9.10 9.23
N GLY A 55 -17.65 9.23 9.01
CA GLY A 55 -18.67 9.41 10.04
C GLY A 55 -19.67 8.27 10.24
N GLU A 56 -19.53 7.14 9.56
CA GLU A 56 -20.39 5.99 9.84
C GLU A 56 -20.06 5.39 11.22
N HIS A 57 -20.78 5.83 12.22
CA HIS A 57 -20.89 5.23 13.56
C HIS A 57 -21.69 3.90 13.53
N SER A 58 -21.59 3.13 12.47
CA SER A 58 -22.11 1.78 12.44
C SER A 58 -21.17 0.89 13.25
N GLY A 59 -21.72 0.09 14.14
CA GLY A 59 -20.95 -0.91 14.90
C GLY A 59 -20.11 -1.81 14.01
N PRO A 60 -19.23 -2.62 14.59
CA PRO A 60 -18.30 -3.45 13.84
C PRO A 60 -19.08 -4.39 12.91
N LYS A 61 -18.73 -4.38 11.61
CA LYS A 61 -19.32 -5.28 10.62
C LYS A 61 -18.44 -6.51 10.48
N VAL A 62 -18.97 -7.68 10.86
CA VAL A 62 -18.39 -8.98 10.50
C VAL A 62 -19.02 -9.38 9.18
N VAL A 63 -18.21 -9.59 8.17
CA VAL A 63 -18.65 -9.92 6.82
C VAL A 63 -18.90 -11.42 6.62
N SER A 64 -18.74 -12.25 7.66
CA SER A 64 -19.04 -13.67 7.62
C SER A 64 -19.47 -14.19 8.99
N ASP A 65 -20.57 -14.93 9.03
CA ASP A 65 -21.10 -15.57 10.25
C ASP A 65 -20.25 -16.73 10.78
N THR A 66 -19.23 -17.16 10.05
CA THR A 66 -18.42 -18.34 10.38
C THR A 66 -17.29 -18.06 11.37
N ILE A 67 -17.03 -16.79 11.73
CA ILE A 67 -15.85 -16.39 12.52
C ILE A 67 -16.26 -15.84 13.88
N LYS A 68 -16.56 -16.72 14.82
CA LYS A 68 -17.03 -16.33 16.18
C LYS A 68 -15.95 -15.67 17.05
N THR A 69 -14.69 -16.02 16.88
CA THR A 69 -13.58 -15.55 17.74
C THR A 69 -13.16 -14.11 17.47
N GLN A 70 -13.40 -13.59 16.28
CA GLN A 70 -12.95 -12.25 15.90
C GLN A 70 -13.97 -11.16 16.10
N LYS A 71 -15.23 -11.54 16.26
CA LYS A 71 -16.26 -10.60 16.72
C LYS A 71 -15.81 -9.92 18.02
N SER A 72 -15.15 -10.64 18.92
CA SER A 72 -14.63 -10.07 20.17
C SER A 72 -13.57 -8.99 19.95
N THR A 73 -12.70 -9.12 18.96
CA THR A 73 -11.66 -8.13 18.63
C THR A 73 -12.28 -6.87 18.03
N LEU A 74 -13.24 -7.03 17.11
CA LEU A 74 -14.03 -5.92 16.56
C LEU A 74 -14.81 -5.20 17.63
N ASP A 75 -15.54 -5.95 18.50
CA ASP A 75 -16.33 -5.40 19.57
C ASP A 75 -15.46 -4.65 20.59
N ALA A 76 -14.27 -5.17 20.92
CA ALA A 76 -13.33 -4.50 21.81
C ALA A 76 -12.83 -3.18 21.20
N SER A 77 -12.48 -3.17 19.90
CA SER A 77 -12.07 -1.97 19.18
C SER A 77 -13.19 -0.92 19.15
N TYR A 78 -14.41 -1.34 18.83
CA TYR A 78 -15.58 -0.46 18.83
C TYR A 78 -15.90 0.11 20.21
N LYS A 79 -15.90 -0.74 21.26
CA LYS A 79 -16.12 -0.31 22.64
C LYS A 79 -15.09 0.74 23.06
N LYS A 80 -13.82 0.48 22.74
CA LYS A 80 -12.74 1.42 23.05
C LYS A 80 -12.91 2.76 22.33
N ASP A 81 -13.38 2.73 21.10
CA ASP A 81 -13.66 3.94 20.34
C ASP A 81 -14.78 4.77 20.99
N LYS A 82 -15.85 4.11 21.46
CA LYS A 82 -16.94 4.76 22.22
C LYS A 82 -16.46 5.36 23.54
N GLU A 83 -15.60 4.67 24.28
CA GLU A 83 -15.00 5.22 25.49
C GLU A 83 -14.20 6.52 25.17
N ILE A 84 -13.46 6.55 24.07
CA ILE A 84 -12.69 7.71 23.63
C ILE A 84 -13.62 8.87 23.21
N GLU A 85 -14.71 8.58 22.50
CA GLU A 85 -15.74 9.56 22.15
C GLU A 85 -16.37 10.17 23.43
N GLU A 86 -16.74 9.35 24.40
CA GLU A 86 -17.29 9.79 25.68
C GLU A 86 -16.31 10.65 26.48
N MET A 87 -15.01 10.30 26.49
CA MET A 87 -13.97 11.12 27.12
C MET A 87 -13.88 12.51 26.49
N LEU A 88 -14.04 12.62 25.18
CA LEU A 88 -14.02 13.88 24.46
C LEU A 88 -15.35 14.65 24.64
N GLU A 89 -16.50 13.96 24.76
CA GLU A 89 -17.81 14.59 24.91
C GLU A 89 -18.06 15.11 26.33
N TYR A 90 -17.75 14.30 27.34
CA TYR A 90 -18.08 14.55 28.74
C TYR A 90 -16.84 14.77 29.62
N GLY A 91 -15.64 14.57 29.08
CA GLY A 91 -14.39 14.78 29.80
C GLY A 91 -14.10 16.26 30.05
N LYS A 92 -13.15 16.50 30.94
CA LYS A 92 -12.67 17.88 31.24
C LYS A 92 -11.40 18.21 30.47
N THR A 93 -11.33 17.74 29.19
CA THR A 93 -10.15 17.98 28.34
C THR A 93 -10.18 19.41 27.78
N SER A 94 -9.06 20.08 27.79
CA SER A 94 -8.92 21.45 27.25
C SER A 94 -7.60 21.62 26.53
N TRP A 95 -7.46 22.70 25.78
CA TRP A 95 -6.16 23.09 25.20
C TRP A 95 -5.08 23.20 26.28
N GLU A 96 -5.42 23.72 27.45
CA GLU A 96 -4.50 23.89 28.57
C GLU A 96 -4.15 22.55 29.22
N ASN A 97 -5.09 21.61 29.28
CA ASN A 97 -4.95 20.29 29.87
C ASN A 97 -5.47 19.21 28.92
N PRO A 98 -4.73 18.86 27.85
CA PRO A 98 -5.11 17.80 26.93
C PRO A 98 -4.94 16.41 27.58
N GLU A 99 -5.82 15.48 27.25
CA GLU A 99 -5.69 14.07 27.62
C GLU A 99 -4.84 13.34 26.58
N VAL A 100 -3.95 12.46 27.00
CA VAL A 100 -3.09 11.65 26.14
C VAL A 100 -3.38 10.16 26.35
N LEU A 101 -3.84 9.51 25.30
CA LEU A 101 -4.10 8.08 25.30
C LEU A 101 -3.01 7.38 24.46
N LEU A 102 -1.98 6.88 25.11
CA LEU A 102 -0.92 6.08 24.46
C LEU A 102 -1.46 4.70 24.14
N ASN A 103 -1.19 4.21 22.91
CA ASN A 103 -1.60 2.90 22.43
C ASN A 103 -3.10 2.64 22.65
N PRO A 104 -3.98 3.49 22.08
CA PRO A 104 -5.40 3.55 22.48
C PRO A 104 -6.15 2.24 22.29
N TYR A 105 -5.78 1.44 21.30
CA TYR A 105 -6.41 0.16 20.98
C TYR A 105 -5.57 -1.06 21.39
N GLY A 106 -4.43 -0.86 22.02
CA GLY A 106 -3.63 -1.93 22.60
C GLY A 106 -2.64 -2.63 21.66
N ASN A 107 -2.66 -2.33 20.37
CA ASN A 107 -1.89 -3.03 19.35
C ASN A 107 -0.93 -2.15 18.53
N SER A 108 -0.87 -0.83 18.79
CA SER A 108 0.03 0.13 18.12
C SER A 108 0.82 0.97 19.14
N PRO A 109 1.86 0.42 19.78
CA PRO A 109 2.51 1.00 20.96
C PRO A 109 3.24 2.33 20.74
N LEU A 110 3.59 2.69 19.48
CA LEU A 110 4.23 3.96 19.12
C LEU A 110 3.23 4.96 18.52
N SER A 111 1.96 4.85 18.92
CA SER A 111 0.90 5.76 18.55
C SER A 111 0.09 6.24 19.76
N ALA A 112 -0.57 7.39 19.63
CA ALA A 112 -1.40 7.95 20.69
C ALA A 112 -2.55 8.78 20.12
N TYR A 113 -3.58 9.05 20.94
CA TYR A 113 -4.46 10.21 20.75
C TYR A 113 -4.08 11.33 21.71
N ILE A 114 -4.23 12.56 21.23
CA ILE A 114 -4.28 13.76 22.08
C ILE A 114 -5.69 14.34 21.95
N LEU A 115 -6.44 14.35 23.06
CA LEU A 115 -7.81 14.81 23.13
C LEU A 115 -7.88 16.16 23.85
N PHE A 116 -8.55 17.14 23.27
CA PHE A 116 -8.79 18.43 23.89
C PHE A 116 -9.92 19.19 23.24
N GLU A 117 -10.49 20.13 23.99
CA GLU A 117 -11.47 21.08 23.49
C GLU A 117 -10.88 22.49 23.45
N THR A 118 -11.28 23.29 22.45
CA THR A 118 -10.94 24.69 22.29
C THR A 118 -12.21 25.55 22.37
N LYS A 119 -12.09 26.78 22.92
CA LYS A 119 -13.22 27.72 23.06
C LYS A 119 -13.89 28.01 21.71
N ASP A 120 -13.09 28.27 20.69
CA ASP A 120 -13.53 28.53 19.32
C ASP A 120 -13.00 27.42 18.41
N ALA A 121 -13.75 27.06 17.36
CA ALA A 121 -13.29 26.08 16.39
C ALA A 121 -11.99 26.56 15.73
N CYS A 122 -10.98 25.73 15.69
CA CYS A 122 -9.69 26.04 15.11
C CYS A 122 -9.10 24.87 14.30
N LYS A 123 -8.24 25.21 13.34
CA LYS A 123 -7.44 24.25 12.59
C LYS A 123 -6.19 23.93 13.38
N VAL A 124 -5.89 22.66 13.56
CA VAL A 124 -4.72 22.21 14.31
C VAL A 124 -3.65 21.66 13.36
N THR A 125 -2.41 22.07 13.57
CA THR A 125 -1.25 21.41 12.99
C THR A 125 -0.51 20.69 14.11
N MET A 126 -0.19 19.42 13.92
CA MET A 126 0.58 18.57 14.82
C MET A 126 1.92 18.21 14.19
N THR A 127 3.00 18.24 14.98
CA THR A 127 4.32 17.74 14.55
C THR A 127 4.89 16.84 15.64
N VAL A 128 5.12 15.59 15.32
CA VAL A 128 5.99 14.71 16.10
C VAL A 128 7.42 15.10 15.78
N VAL A 129 8.15 15.60 16.77
CA VAL A 129 9.50 16.13 16.58
C VAL A 129 10.46 14.96 16.35
N GLY A 130 11.16 15.01 15.23
CA GLY A 130 12.19 14.05 14.87
C GLY A 130 13.53 14.32 15.55
N LYS A 131 14.48 13.38 15.41
CA LYS A 131 15.88 13.59 15.79
C LYS A 131 16.56 14.63 14.90
N THR A 132 16.13 14.72 13.67
CA THR A 132 16.49 15.77 12.70
C THR A 132 15.22 16.39 12.13
N LYS A 133 15.36 17.50 11.39
CA LYS A 133 14.21 18.18 10.78
C LYS A 133 13.54 17.33 9.68
N GLU A 134 14.33 16.53 9.00
CA GLU A 134 13.88 15.62 7.95
C GLU A 134 13.00 14.49 8.50
N THR A 135 13.23 14.08 9.76
CA THR A 135 12.47 13.04 10.46
C THR A 135 11.28 13.57 11.27
N ASP A 136 10.97 14.88 11.18
CA ASP A 136 9.71 15.42 11.69
C ASP A 136 8.51 14.84 10.92
N ILE A 137 7.48 14.44 11.66
CA ILE A 137 6.20 13.99 11.06
C ILE A 137 5.14 15.03 11.36
N THR A 138 4.61 15.69 10.33
CA THR A 138 3.65 16.77 10.48
C THR A 138 2.33 16.46 9.78
N ALA A 139 1.21 16.72 10.45
CA ALA A 139 -0.14 16.59 9.92
C ALA A 139 -1.00 17.82 10.29
N GLU A 140 -1.96 18.13 9.42
CA GLU A 140 -2.97 19.17 9.62
C GLU A 140 -4.34 18.51 9.79
N PHE A 141 -5.18 19.07 10.67
CA PHE A 141 -6.49 18.56 11.02
C PHE A 141 -7.54 19.64 10.82
N GLU A 142 -8.74 19.21 10.47
CA GLU A 142 -9.87 20.06 10.16
C GLU A 142 -10.25 21.00 11.33
N LYS A 143 -10.97 22.04 10.97
CA LYS A 143 -11.41 23.07 11.90
C LYS A 143 -12.58 22.56 12.77
N THR A 144 -12.32 22.33 14.05
CA THR A 144 -13.33 21.88 15.04
C THR A 144 -13.08 22.53 16.40
N LYS A 145 -14.00 22.35 17.35
CA LYS A 145 -13.79 22.66 18.77
C LYS A 145 -13.30 21.46 19.56
N LYS A 146 -13.80 20.27 19.27
CA LYS A 146 -13.41 19.01 19.90
C LYS A 146 -12.36 18.32 19.01
N HIS A 147 -11.18 18.16 19.53
CA HIS A 147 -10.03 17.65 18.80
C HIS A 147 -9.64 16.27 19.28
N ARG A 148 -9.64 15.32 18.36
CA ARG A 148 -9.12 13.98 18.49
C ARG A 148 -7.93 13.83 17.54
N ILE A 149 -6.75 14.18 18.03
CA ILE A 149 -5.54 14.26 17.21
C ILE A 149 -4.82 12.91 17.22
N PRO A 150 -4.81 12.16 16.12
CA PRO A 150 -4.01 10.93 15.99
C PRO A 150 -2.53 11.29 15.89
N VAL A 151 -1.72 10.66 16.74
CA VAL A 151 -0.27 10.80 16.77
C VAL A 151 0.33 9.45 16.39
N VAL A 152 1.05 9.41 15.27
CA VAL A 152 1.77 8.24 14.77
C VAL A 152 3.23 8.62 14.57
N GLY A 153 4.13 7.66 14.77
CA GLY A 153 5.55 7.90 14.53
C GLY A 153 6.32 8.38 15.76
N LEU A 154 5.94 7.91 16.94
CA LEU A 154 6.71 8.14 18.16
C LEU A 154 7.98 7.28 18.15
N TYR A 155 9.05 7.80 18.75
CA TYR A 155 10.27 7.00 19.02
C TYR A 155 10.05 6.06 20.20
N PRO A 156 10.56 4.84 20.17
CA PRO A 156 10.53 3.93 21.32
C PRO A 156 11.47 4.40 22.45
N ASN A 157 11.16 4.02 23.67
CA ASN A 157 11.95 4.32 24.89
C ASN A 157 12.34 5.81 25.03
N ALA A 158 11.42 6.72 24.69
CA ALA A 158 11.73 8.15 24.59
C ALA A 158 10.62 9.04 25.17
N LYS A 159 11.00 10.21 25.65
CA LYS A 159 10.10 11.33 25.93
C LYS A 159 9.89 12.12 24.64
N ASN A 160 8.91 11.66 23.84
CA ASN A 160 8.59 12.26 22.55
C ASN A 160 7.97 13.65 22.71
N LYS A 161 8.44 14.62 21.94
CA LYS A 161 7.84 15.95 21.88
C LYS A 161 6.85 16.00 20.73
N VAL A 162 5.61 16.36 21.02
CA VAL A 162 4.58 16.59 20.01
C VAL A 162 4.19 18.06 20.07
N HIS A 163 4.50 18.81 19.03
CA HIS A 163 4.13 20.21 18.91
C HIS A 163 2.75 20.34 18.29
N LEU A 164 1.85 21.02 18.98
CA LEU A 164 0.54 21.42 18.48
C LEU A 164 0.53 22.90 18.19
N SER A 165 -0.06 23.32 17.11
CA SER A 165 -0.39 24.72 16.86
C SER A 165 -1.85 24.82 16.40
N CYS A 166 -2.55 25.78 16.96
CA CYS A 166 -3.94 26.09 16.65
C CYS A 166 -4.02 27.55 16.19
N VAL A 167 -4.75 27.82 15.12
CA VAL A 167 -5.03 29.18 14.63
C VAL A 167 -6.50 29.48 14.87
N ASP A 168 -6.79 30.46 15.72
CA ASP A 168 -8.16 30.86 16.05
C ASP A 168 -8.82 31.68 14.92
N LYS A 169 -10.10 32.02 15.10
CA LYS A 169 -10.88 32.80 14.14
C LYS A 169 -10.31 34.20 13.81
N ASN A 170 -9.46 34.74 14.68
CA ASN A 170 -8.83 36.06 14.53
C ASN A 170 -7.42 35.93 13.92
N GLY A 171 -7.01 34.74 13.49
CA GLY A 171 -5.66 34.49 12.98
C GLY A 171 -4.58 34.37 14.06
N LYS A 172 -4.92 34.41 15.35
CA LYS A 172 -3.98 34.30 16.45
C LYS A 172 -3.54 32.84 16.61
N LYS A 173 -2.23 32.64 16.49
CA LYS A 173 -1.61 31.28 16.65
C LYS A 173 -1.34 31.02 18.13
N LYS A 174 -1.80 29.88 18.62
CA LYS A 174 -1.42 29.28 19.90
C LYS A 174 -0.55 28.07 19.66
N THR A 175 0.40 27.79 20.50
CA THR A 175 1.29 26.62 20.43
C THR A 175 1.34 25.90 21.76
N LYS A 176 1.51 24.59 21.71
CA LYS A 176 1.67 23.75 22.89
C LYS A 176 2.62 22.58 22.56
N THR A 177 3.43 22.20 23.52
CA THR A 177 4.23 20.96 23.44
C THR A 177 3.65 19.94 24.41
N VAL A 178 3.30 18.79 23.89
CA VAL A 178 2.87 17.61 24.65
C VAL A 178 4.03 16.62 24.70
N ILE A 179 4.31 16.07 25.87
CA ILE A 179 5.35 15.04 26.06
C ILE A 179 4.68 13.70 26.20
N ILE A 180 5.08 12.75 25.35
CA ILE A 180 4.57 11.37 25.37
C ILE A 180 5.72 10.40 25.63
N GLN A 181 5.65 9.72 26.76
CA GLN A 181 6.64 8.70 27.13
C GLN A 181 6.24 7.35 26.54
N THR A 182 7.11 6.73 25.76
CA THR A 182 6.91 5.39 25.16
C THR A 182 7.76 4.34 25.87
N LYS A 183 7.35 3.08 25.72
CA LYS A 183 8.13 1.91 26.14
C LYS A 183 9.17 1.55 25.10
N GLU A 184 10.12 0.69 25.47
CA GLU A 184 11.10 0.11 24.55
C GLU A 184 10.47 -0.82 23.52
N LEU A 185 11.18 -1.06 22.41
CA LEU A 185 10.78 -2.03 21.40
C LEU A 185 10.79 -3.45 21.96
N PRO A 186 9.93 -4.33 21.45
CA PRO A 186 10.05 -5.75 21.66
C PRO A 186 11.40 -6.26 21.14
N LYS A 187 11.91 -7.34 21.73
CA LYS A 187 13.22 -7.91 21.40
C LYS A 187 13.39 -8.19 19.91
N GLU A 188 12.31 -8.64 19.28
CA GLU A 188 12.26 -9.02 17.87
C GLU A 188 12.51 -7.85 16.90
N LEU A 189 12.31 -6.62 17.38
CA LEU A 189 12.48 -5.40 16.57
C LEU A 189 13.72 -4.57 16.95
N LYS A 190 14.43 -4.89 18.02
CA LYS A 190 15.57 -4.06 18.51
C LYS A 190 16.67 -3.87 17.47
N ASP A 191 16.94 -4.90 16.67
CA ASP A 191 18.00 -4.90 15.65
C ASP A 191 17.46 -5.18 14.24
N ALA A 192 16.17 -4.90 14.02
CA ALA A 192 15.51 -5.22 12.75
C ALA A 192 15.95 -4.32 11.59
N VAL A 193 16.50 -3.14 11.86
CA VAL A 193 16.92 -2.18 10.85
C VAL A 193 18.40 -1.85 11.00
N LYS A 194 19.16 -2.02 9.92
CA LYS A 194 20.52 -1.52 9.78
C LYS A 194 20.60 -0.58 8.58
N VAL A 195 21.00 0.65 8.79
CA VAL A 195 21.13 1.66 7.74
C VAL A 195 22.58 1.78 7.30
N GLU A 196 22.81 1.58 5.99
CA GLU A 196 24.06 1.93 5.34
C GLU A 196 23.79 3.05 4.34
N LYS A 197 24.14 4.29 4.71
CA LYS A 197 23.92 5.45 3.83
C LYS A 197 25.08 5.61 2.86
N LYS A 198 24.74 5.53 1.55
CA LYS A 198 25.60 5.98 0.46
C LYS A 198 24.81 6.98 -0.37
N GLY A 199 24.91 8.28 -0.04
CA GLY A 199 24.22 9.34 -0.78
C GLY A 199 23.17 10.13 0.01
N LYS A 200 22.20 10.72 -0.70
CA LYS A 200 21.18 11.61 -0.12
C LYS A 200 20.04 10.80 0.52
N ALA A 201 19.37 11.43 1.48
CA ALA A 201 18.28 10.86 2.27
C ALA A 201 17.08 10.36 1.47
N SER A 202 16.30 9.49 2.11
CA SER A 202 15.04 8.95 1.60
C SER A 202 14.03 10.04 1.23
N ALA A 203 13.10 9.70 0.36
CA ALA A 203 11.98 10.54 -0.03
C ALA A 203 10.84 10.53 0.98
N TYR A 204 10.76 9.52 1.81
CA TYR A 204 9.60 9.19 2.63
C TYR A 204 9.85 9.50 4.08
N ALA A 205 8.80 9.97 4.78
CA ALA A 205 8.86 10.17 6.23
C ALA A 205 8.99 8.84 6.96
N LEU A 206 8.28 7.81 6.49
CA LEU A 206 8.31 6.45 7.01
C LEU A 206 8.27 5.44 5.86
N THR A 207 9.01 4.35 6.03
CA THR A 207 8.94 3.16 5.16
C THR A 207 8.38 2.01 5.98
N ILE A 208 7.28 1.40 5.50
CA ILE A 208 6.66 0.24 6.14
C ILE A 208 7.27 -1.03 5.60
N LEU A 209 7.65 -1.94 6.49
CA LEU A 209 8.06 -3.29 6.17
C LEU A 209 7.16 -4.31 6.85
N SER A 210 6.73 -5.29 6.07
CA SER A 210 6.08 -6.48 6.56
C SER A 210 6.92 -7.67 6.13
N GLY A 211 7.74 -8.19 7.03
CA GLY A 211 8.69 -9.25 6.74
C GLY A 211 8.29 -10.56 7.40
N GLN A 212 8.51 -11.69 6.70
CA GLN A 212 8.31 -13.02 7.27
C GLN A 212 9.29 -13.34 8.42
N THR A 213 10.40 -12.62 8.49
CA THR A 213 11.43 -12.82 9.51
C THR A 213 11.24 -11.99 10.77
N THR A 214 10.42 -10.94 10.69
CA THR A 214 10.02 -10.14 11.84
C THR A 214 8.63 -10.52 12.27
N LYS A 215 8.46 -10.77 13.56
CA LYS A 215 7.16 -11.15 14.13
C LYS A 215 6.07 -10.09 13.89
N TYR A 216 6.48 -8.83 13.78
CA TYR A 216 5.60 -7.68 13.67
C TYR A 216 5.93 -6.85 12.44
N PRO A 217 4.95 -6.37 11.68
CA PRO A 217 5.18 -5.33 10.69
C PRO A 217 5.55 -4.03 11.40
N PHE A 218 6.44 -3.26 10.81
CA PHE A 218 6.92 -2.01 11.39
C PHE A 218 7.21 -0.96 10.31
N ALA A 219 7.32 0.29 10.74
CA ALA A 219 7.78 1.37 9.89
C ALA A 219 8.98 2.08 10.54
N TYR A 220 9.94 2.47 9.70
CA TYR A 220 11.14 3.19 10.11
C TYR A 220 11.31 4.49 9.31
N ASP A 221 12.00 5.46 9.92
CA ASP A 221 12.36 6.71 9.27
C ASP A 221 13.70 6.62 8.50
N GLU A 222 14.08 7.67 7.82
CA GLU A 222 15.33 7.70 7.03
C GLU A 222 16.63 7.50 7.84
N ALA A 223 16.56 7.64 9.15
CA ALA A 223 17.67 7.36 10.07
C ALA A 223 17.72 5.88 10.48
N GLY A 224 16.68 5.10 10.11
CA GLY A 224 16.52 3.70 10.50
C GLY A 224 15.89 3.51 11.87
N ASP A 225 15.37 4.57 12.48
CA ASP A 225 14.65 4.45 13.73
C ASP A 225 13.24 3.92 13.48
N ILE A 226 12.85 2.85 14.20
CA ILE A 226 11.48 2.33 14.14
C ILE A 226 10.55 3.34 14.81
N ARG A 227 9.54 3.77 14.07
CA ARG A 227 8.58 4.81 14.46
C ARG A 227 7.14 4.32 14.57
N TRP A 228 6.88 3.10 14.15
CA TRP A 228 5.57 2.47 14.21
C TRP A 228 5.71 0.97 14.10
N TYR A 229 4.84 0.22 14.76
CA TYR A 229 4.67 -1.21 14.59
C TYR A 229 3.32 -1.66 15.15
N ILE A 230 2.82 -2.81 14.69
CA ILE A 230 1.61 -3.47 15.18
C ILE A 230 2.00 -4.76 15.91
N THR A 231 1.40 -5.00 17.08
CA THR A 231 1.69 -6.18 17.92
C THR A 231 0.84 -7.40 17.58
N MET A 232 -0.07 -7.29 16.62
CA MET A 232 -0.85 -8.42 16.11
C MET A 232 0.01 -9.30 15.23
N THR A 233 -0.27 -10.60 15.22
CA THR A 233 0.38 -11.54 14.28
C THR A 233 -0.09 -11.27 12.86
N THR A 234 0.82 -11.30 11.90
CA THR A 234 0.46 -11.17 10.48
C THR A 234 0.27 -12.53 9.86
N GLY A 235 -0.65 -12.60 8.87
CA GLY A 235 -0.57 -13.58 7.81
C GLY A 235 0.66 -13.34 6.91
N SER A 236 0.82 -14.14 5.89
CA SER A 236 2.07 -14.22 5.12
C SER A 236 2.51 -12.92 4.42
N TYR A 237 1.59 -12.00 4.12
CA TYR A 237 1.87 -10.86 3.23
C TYR A 237 1.63 -9.47 3.83
N GLY A 238 0.95 -9.37 4.95
CA GLY A 238 1.07 -8.25 5.89
C GLY A 238 0.17 -7.05 5.71
N VAL A 239 0.69 -5.92 5.28
CA VAL A 239 0.08 -4.59 5.43
C VAL A 239 -0.06 -3.89 4.09
N PHE A 240 -1.28 -3.43 3.76
CA PHE A 240 -1.60 -2.74 2.52
C PHE A 240 -2.27 -1.40 2.84
N PRO A 241 -1.58 -0.26 2.67
CA PRO A 241 -2.15 1.04 2.91
C PRO A 241 -3.28 1.39 1.95
N LEU A 242 -4.28 2.11 2.46
CA LEU A 242 -5.41 2.64 1.72
C LEU A 242 -5.35 4.17 1.62
N ALA A 243 -6.02 4.73 0.63
CA ALA A 243 -5.99 6.17 0.35
C ALA A 243 -6.55 7.02 1.50
N ASP A 244 -7.51 6.50 2.25
CA ASP A 244 -8.18 7.16 3.38
C ASP A 244 -7.39 7.11 4.71
N LYS A 245 -6.09 6.82 4.66
CA LYS A 245 -5.20 6.68 5.82
C LYS A 245 -5.52 5.47 6.69
N ARG A 246 -6.24 4.49 6.17
CA ARG A 246 -6.39 3.16 6.74
C ARG A 246 -5.40 2.21 6.10
N LEU A 247 -5.45 0.98 6.52
CA LEU A 247 -4.70 -0.12 5.93
C LEU A 247 -5.52 -1.40 5.98
N ILE A 248 -5.26 -2.28 5.05
CA ILE A 248 -5.63 -3.69 5.16
C ILE A 248 -4.49 -4.42 5.85
N TYR A 249 -4.85 -5.22 6.83
CA TYR A 249 -3.94 -6.02 7.63
C TYR A 249 -4.33 -7.49 7.50
N GLN A 250 -3.50 -8.28 6.84
CA GLN A 250 -3.72 -9.71 6.77
C GLN A 250 -3.42 -10.34 8.13
N THR A 251 -4.31 -11.21 8.58
CA THR A 251 -4.20 -11.88 9.87
C THR A 251 -4.58 -13.35 9.75
N ASP A 252 -3.85 -14.22 10.44
CA ASP A 252 -4.15 -15.64 10.56
C ASP A 252 -4.97 -15.97 11.84
N GLU A 253 -5.45 -14.93 12.54
CA GLU A 253 -6.26 -15.10 13.77
C GLU A 253 -7.59 -15.82 13.50
N ALA A 254 -8.10 -15.72 12.25
CA ALA A 254 -9.36 -16.34 11.87
C ALA A 254 -9.25 -17.84 11.61
N GLU A 255 -8.24 -18.22 10.91
CA GLU A 255 -7.99 -19.61 10.50
C GLU A 255 -6.49 -19.75 10.26
N THR A 256 -5.87 -20.71 10.92
CA THR A 256 -4.46 -21.03 10.71
C THR A 256 -4.26 -21.65 9.33
N PRO A 257 -3.33 -21.15 8.52
CA PRO A 257 -3.00 -21.76 7.24
C PRO A 257 -2.63 -23.25 7.39
N THR A 258 -3.05 -24.08 6.43
CA THR A 258 -2.74 -25.50 6.34
C THR A 258 -2.09 -25.82 5.00
N GLU A 259 -1.60 -27.06 4.80
CA GLU A 259 -1.07 -27.50 3.50
C GLU A 259 -2.12 -27.40 2.37
N GLU A 260 -3.41 -27.63 2.70
CA GLU A 260 -4.52 -27.53 1.75
C GLU A 260 -4.95 -26.08 1.49
N LYS A 261 -4.75 -25.20 2.49
CA LYS A 261 -5.04 -23.77 2.45
C LYS A 261 -3.83 -23.00 2.94
N PRO A 262 -2.82 -22.77 2.09
CA PRO A 262 -1.54 -22.20 2.51
C PRO A 262 -1.62 -20.72 2.86
N HIS A 263 -2.74 -20.05 2.57
CA HIS A 263 -2.89 -18.62 2.75
C HIS A 263 -3.94 -18.28 3.82
N THR A 264 -3.71 -17.16 4.53
CA THR A 264 -4.69 -16.64 5.49
C THR A 264 -6.00 -16.30 4.80
N THR A 265 -7.12 -16.57 5.47
CA THR A 265 -8.46 -16.31 4.94
C THR A 265 -9.07 -15.02 5.45
N SER A 266 -8.37 -14.30 6.32
CA SER A 266 -8.89 -13.12 7.00
C SER A 266 -7.99 -11.90 6.86
N MET A 267 -8.62 -10.72 6.77
CA MET A 267 -7.95 -9.43 6.82
C MET A 267 -8.80 -8.40 7.58
N TYR A 268 -8.13 -7.50 8.29
CA TYR A 268 -8.75 -6.36 8.95
C TYR A 268 -8.56 -5.08 8.13
N GLU A 269 -9.59 -4.26 8.06
CA GLU A 269 -9.46 -2.85 7.75
C GLU A 269 -9.26 -2.09 9.06
N MET A 270 -8.13 -1.44 9.21
CA MET A 270 -7.75 -0.74 10.43
C MET A 270 -6.98 0.56 10.15
N ASP A 271 -6.76 1.38 11.19
CA ASP A 271 -5.89 2.54 11.09
C ASP A 271 -4.53 2.32 11.77
N TYR A 272 -3.65 3.32 11.64
CA TYR A 272 -2.30 3.25 12.22
C TYR A 272 -2.25 3.33 13.75
N LEU A 273 -3.37 3.66 14.40
CA LEU A 273 -3.48 3.61 15.86
C LEU A 273 -3.94 2.24 16.34
N GLY A 274 -4.31 1.36 15.40
CA GLY A 274 -4.76 0.00 15.69
C GLY A 274 -6.26 -0.15 15.86
N ARG A 275 -7.06 0.87 15.54
CA ARG A 275 -8.51 0.74 15.48
C ARG A 275 -8.91 -0.16 14.33
N ILE A 276 -9.68 -1.20 14.61
CA ILE A 276 -10.22 -2.11 13.60
C ILE A 276 -11.65 -1.66 13.27
N TYR A 277 -11.90 -1.41 11.98
CA TYR A 277 -13.17 -0.95 11.43
C TYR A 277 -14.01 -2.09 10.89
N ARG A 278 -13.38 -3.04 10.22
CA ARG A 278 -14.01 -4.17 9.51
C ARG A 278 -13.11 -5.38 9.50
N GLN A 279 -13.72 -6.51 9.23
CA GLN A 279 -13.05 -7.74 8.91
C GLN A 279 -13.64 -8.29 7.61
N TYR A 280 -12.76 -8.74 6.74
CA TYR A 280 -13.12 -9.45 5.51
C TYR A 280 -12.69 -10.90 5.61
N TYR A 281 -13.47 -11.77 5.01
CA TYR A 281 -13.16 -13.19 4.90
C TYR A 281 -13.13 -13.60 3.44
N VAL A 282 -12.03 -14.22 3.01
CA VAL A 282 -11.83 -14.73 1.68
C VAL A 282 -11.62 -16.24 1.74
N LYS A 283 -12.62 -16.98 1.33
CA LYS A 283 -12.72 -18.44 1.52
C LYS A 283 -11.48 -19.22 1.07
N ASN A 284 -10.88 -18.83 -0.07
CA ASN A 284 -9.73 -19.52 -0.66
C ASN A 284 -8.38 -18.90 -0.31
N GLY A 285 -8.38 -18.04 0.70
CA GLY A 285 -7.18 -17.35 1.16
C GLY A 285 -6.85 -16.09 0.38
N ILE A 286 -5.97 -15.30 0.99
CA ILE A 286 -5.48 -14.01 0.51
C ILE A 286 -3.97 -14.11 0.43
N HIS A 287 -3.40 -13.76 -0.71
CA HIS A 287 -1.96 -13.75 -0.88
C HIS A 287 -1.47 -12.47 -1.56
N HIS A 288 -0.19 -12.23 -1.49
CA HIS A 288 0.60 -11.19 -2.13
C HIS A 288 0.04 -9.77 -2.01
N GLU A 289 -1.14 -9.44 -2.59
CA GLU A 289 -1.54 -8.06 -2.73
C GLU A 289 -3.04 -7.80 -2.52
N VAL A 290 -3.33 -6.66 -1.89
CA VAL A 290 -4.66 -6.05 -1.82
C VAL A 290 -4.53 -4.57 -2.16
N ILE A 291 -5.30 -4.10 -3.12
CA ILE A 291 -5.34 -2.69 -3.52
C ILE A 291 -6.77 -2.15 -3.53
N GLU A 292 -6.92 -0.83 -3.47
CA GLU A 292 -8.18 -0.18 -3.81
C GLU A 292 -8.32 -0.07 -5.33
N LYS A 293 -9.52 -0.35 -5.85
CA LYS A 293 -9.85 -0.12 -7.26
C LYS A 293 -9.73 1.36 -7.61
N GLU A 294 -10.34 2.20 -6.80
CA GLU A 294 -10.20 3.65 -6.74
C GLU A 294 -10.15 4.07 -5.27
N PRO A 295 -9.66 5.28 -4.94
CA PRO A 295 -9.61 5.75 -3.56
C PRO A 295 -10.96 5.65 -2.84
N GLY A 296 -11.04 4.83 -1.78
CA GLY A 296 -12.26 4.57 -1.01
C GLY A 296 -13.23 3.57 -1.66
N GLY A 297 -12.91 3.04 -2.83
CA GLY A 297 -13.72 2.08 -3.58
C GLY A 297 -13.53 0.62 -3.18
N ASN A 298 -13.97 -0.27 -4.07
CA ASN A 298 -13.84 -1.72 -3.90
C ASN A 298 -12.37 -2.15 -3.77
N LEU A 299 -12.17 -3.34 -3.23
CA LEU A 299 -10.83 -3.92 -3.08
C LEU A 299 -10.59 -4.98 -4.16
N PHE A 300 -9.44 -4.91 -4.84
CA PHE A 300 -8.88 -6.03 -5.56
C PHE A 300 -8.03 -6.87 -4.61
N VAL A 301 -8.28 -8.18 -4.62
CA VAL A 301 -7.62 -9.14 -3.73
C VAL A 301 -7.10 -10.30 -4.55
N LEU A 302 -5.83 -10.64 -4.39
CA LEU A 302 -5.28 -11.86 -4.98
C LEU A 302 -5.64 -13.06 -4.12
N SER A 303 -6.15 -14.11 -4.78
CA SER A 303 -6.68 -15.31 -4.15
C SER A 303 -6.38 -16.56 -4.99
N SER A 304 -6.93 -17.69 -4.59
CA SER A 304 -6.74 -18.99 -5.23
C SER A 304 -8.05 -19.60 -5.70
N SER A 305 -8.01 -20.41 -6.75
CA SER A 305 -9.18 -21.16 -7.20
C SER A 305 -9.46 -22.39 -6.32
N ILE A 306 -10.72 -22.85 -6.32
CA ILE A 306 -11.14 -24.02 -5.51
C ILE A 306 -10.60 -25.35 -6.08
N ALA A 307 -10.16 -25.40 -7.33
CA ALA A 307 -9.91 -26.63 -8.07
C ALA A 307 -8.48 -27.18 -7.95
N GLY A 308 -7.82 -26.99 -6.80
CA GLY A 308 -6.48 -27.56 -6.56
C GLY A 308 -5.35 -26.75 -7.20
N HIS A 309 -5.59 -25.50 -7.57
CA HIS A 309 -4.57 -24.53 -7.98
C HIS A 309 -4.49 -23.40 -6.96
N THR A 310 -3.34 -22.78 -6.87
CA THR A 310 -3.07 -21.67 -5.95
C THR A 310 -2.63 -20.43 -6.72
N GLU A 311 -2.92 -19.25 -6.13
CA GLU A 311 -2.37 -17.96 -6.60
C GLU A 311 -2.72 -17.66 -8.07
N ASP A 312 -3.98 -17.92 -8.46
CA ASP A 312 -4.43 -17.82 -9.84
C ASP A 312 -5.76 -17.06 -10.03
N VAL A 313 -6.22 -16.35 -8.98
CA VAL A 313 -7.51 -15.65 -9.01
C VAL A 313 -7.35 -14.20 -8.55
N VAL A 314 -8.08 -13.30 -9.22
CA VAL A 314 -8.29 -11.90 -8.78
C VAL A 314 -9.76 -11.73 -8.39
N LEU A 315 -10.01 -11.26 -7.18
CA LEU A 315 -11.35 -10.94 -6.68
C LEU A 315 -11.53 -9.43 -6.61
N GLU A 316 -12.69 -8.91 -7.01
CA GLU A 316 -13.16 -7.59 -6.64
C GLU A 316 -14.17 -7.75 -5.49
N ILE A 317 -13.86 -7.16 -4.36
CA ILE A 317 -14.67 -7.23 -3.13
C ILE A 317 -15.29 -5.85 -2.89
N ASP A 318 -16.61 -5.81 -2.71
CA ASP A 318 -17.29 -4.61 -2.23
C ASP A 318 -16.78 -4.28 -0.83
N ARG A 319 -16.13 -3.11 -0.68
CA ARG A 319 -15.49 -2.72 0.58
C ARG A 319 -16.50 -2.49 1.71
N LYS A 320 -17.77 -2.19 1.40
CA LYS A 320 -18.82 -1.92 2.40
C LYS A 320 -19.46 -3.20 2.90
N THR A 321 -19.72 -4.15 1.99
CA THR A 321 -20.42 -5.41 2.32
C THR A 321 -19.44 -6.56 2.54
N GLY A 322 -18.26 -6.53 1.92
CA GLY A 322 -17.25 -7.60 1.90
C GLY A 322 -17.61 -8.74 0.96
N GLU A 323 -18.64 -8.56 0.15
CA GLU A 323 -19.04 -9.57 -0.84
C GLU A 323 -18.14 -9.50 -2.08
N THR A 324 -17.82 -10.64 -2.66
CA THR A 324 -17.16 -10.70 -3.96
C THR A 324 -18.17 -10.31 -5.04
N VAL A 325 -17.92 -9.22 -5.71
CA VAL A 325 -18.79 -8.69 -6.79
C VAL A 325 -18.32 -9.12 -8.17
N LYS A 326 -17.04 -9.44 -8.31
CA LYS A 326 -16.45 -9.93 -9.56
C LYS A 326 -15.19 -10.76 -9.30
N GLU A 327 -14.96 -11.73 -10.15
CA GLU A 327 -13.82 -12.64 -10.10
C GLU A 327 -13.22 -12.81 -11.50
N LEU A 328 -11.90 -12.91 -11.58
CA LEU A 328 -11.16 -13.34 -12.75
C LEU A 328 -10.31 -14.55 -12.34
N ASP A 329 -10.69 -15.74 -12.78
CA ASP A 329 -9.85 -16.94 -12.71
C ASP A 329 -8.93 -16.96 -13.92
N MET A 330 -7.62 -17.00 -13.71
CA MET A 330 -6.63 -17.05 -14.80
C MET A 330 -6.87 -18.24 -15.74
N LYS A 331 -7.54 -19.30 -15.27
CA LYS A 331 -7.95 -20.45 -16.09
C LYS A 331 -8.99 -20.11 -17.16
N GLU A 332 -9.68 -19.00 -17.03
CA GLU A 332 -10.62 -18.52 -18.05
C GLU A 332 -9.91 -17.90 -19.26
N ILE A 333 -8.68 -17.40 -19.06
CA ILE A 333 -7.94 -16.62 -20.06
C ILE A 333 -6.65 -17.28 -20.57
N PHE A 334 -6.17 -18.33 -19.90
CA PHE A 334 -5.01 -19.10 -20.32
C PHE A 334 -5.36 -20.56 -20.58
N ASP A 335 -4.79 -21.15 -21.61
CA ASP A 335 -4.98 -22.54 -21.97
C ASP A 335 -4.50 -23.50 -20.87
N LYS A 336 -5.09 -24.70 -20.85
CA LYS A 336 -4.73 -25.75 -19.89
C LYS A 336 -3.28 -26.22 -19.99
N THR A 337 -2.59 -25.99 -21.09
CA THR A 337 -1.18 -26.33 -21.27
C THR A 337 -0.26 -25.60 -20.31
N TYR A 338 -0.67 -24.43 -19.81
CA TYR A 338 0.08 -23.68 -18.79
C TYR A 338 -0.09 -24.25 -17.38
N ARG A 339 -1.14 -25.09 -17.16
CA ARG A 339 -1.56 -25.57 -15.83
C ARG A 339 -0.88 -26.88 -15.44
N ASN A 340 0.42 -26.95 -15.56
CA ASN A 340 1.19 -28.18 -15.36
C ASN A 340 1.57 -28.46 -13.90
N LYS A 341 1.20 -27.60 -12.96
CA LYS A 341 1.46 -27.71 -11.52
C LYS A 341 0.39 -26.97 -10.72
N VAL A 342 0.33 -27.19 -9.42
CA VAL A 342 -0.61 -26.55 -8.49
C VAL A 342 -0.43 -25.03 -8.53
N ASP A 343 0.77 -24.55 -8.35
CA ASP A 343 1.16 -23.14 -8.43
C ASP A 343 1.68 -22.79 -9.84
N TRP A 344 0.75 -22.71 -10.80
CA TRP A 344 1.09 -22.54 -12.21
C TRP A 344 1.24 -21.06 -12.64
N ALA A 345 0.39 -20.19 -12.15
CA ALA A 345 0.38 -18.78 -12.46
C ALA A 345 1.24 -17.96 -11.47
N HIS A 346 1.05 -18.15 -10.17
CA HIS A 346 1.68 -17.41 -9.09
C HIS A 346 1.49 -15.91 -9.26
N LEU A 347 0.23 -15.48 -9.25
CA LEU A 347 -0.08 -14.05 -9.30
C LEU A 347 0.49 -13.36 -8.08
N ASN A 348 1.31 -12.33 -8.27
CA ASN A 348 1.94 -11.61 -7.17
C ASN A 348 1.76 -10.10 -7.19
N THR A 349 1.13 -9.58 -8.23
CA THR A 349 0.79 -8.16 -8.35
C THR A 349 -0.50 -7.99 -9.12
N VAL A 350 -1.33 -7.04 -8.69
CA VAL A 350 -2.48 -6.53 -9.42
C VAL A 350 -2.47 -5.00 -9.36
N SER A 351 -2.68 -4.33 -10.49
CA SER A 351 -3.00 -2.91 -10.54
C SER A 351 -4.19 -2.67 -11.45
N TYR A 352 -4.95 -1.62 -11.19
CA TYR A 352 -6.14 -1.26 -11.95
C TYR A 352 -5.99 0.10 -12.59
N LYS A 353 -6.52 0.24 -13.79
CA LYS A 353 -6.58 1.50 -14.53
C LYS A 353 -8.03 1.82 -14.86
N GLU A 354 -8.53 2.91 -14.28
CA GLU A 354 -9.91 3.35 -14.43
C GLU A 354 -10.22 3.79 -15.86
N GLU A 355 -9.27 4.46 -16.53
CA GLU A 355 -9.52 5.07 -17.86
C GLU A 355 -9.86 4.07 -18.95
N ASP A 356 -9.41 2.83 -18.83
CA ASP A 356 -9.68 1.77 -19.82
C ASP A 356 -10.19 0.47 -19.20
N HIS A 357 -10.64 0.53 -17.95
CA HIS A 357 -11.21 -0.57 -17.15
C HIS A 357 -10.36 -1.83 -17.21
N SER A 358 -9.05 -1.69 -17.10
CA SER A 358 -8.14 -2.82 -17.21
C SER A 358 -7.41 -3.12 -15.89
N VAL A 359 -7.06 -4.40 -15.70
CA VAL A 359 -6.11 -4.84 -14.68
C VAL A 359 -4.79 -5.23 -15.35
N LEU A 360 -3.69 -4.84 -14.72
CA LEU A 360 -2.35 -5.32 -15.07
C LEU A 360 -1.93 -6.34 -14.01
N LEU A 361 -1.66 -7.56 -14.44
CA LEU A 361 -1.39 -8.72 -13.61
C LEU A 361 0.05 -9.20 -13.79
N SER A 362 0.63 -9.77 -12.76
CA SER A 362 1.96 -10.37 -12.79
C SER A 362 1.89 -11.88 -12.49
N PRO A 363 1.61 -12.74 -13.46
CA PRO A 363 1.77 -14.17 -13.31
C PRO A 363 3.25 -14.54 -13.35
N ARG A 364 3.87 -14.59 -12.17
CA ARG A 364 5.30 -14.79 -11.94
C ARG A 364 5.85 -16.04 -12.63
N ASN A 365 5.12 -17.16 -12.55
CA ASN A 365 5.57 -18.42 -13.10
C ASN A 365 5.40 -18.51 -14.61
N LEU A 366 4.70 -17.57 -15.24
CA LEU A 366 4.64 -17.38 -16.69
C LEU A 366 5.65 -16.35 -17.20
N HIS A 367 6.49 -15.79 -16.33
CA HIS A 367 7.51 -14.79 -16.68
C HIS A 367 6.94 -13.63 -17.49
N SER A 368 5.75 -13.14 -17.13
CA SER A 368 5.03 -12.17 -17.94
C SER A 368 4.30 -11.13 -17.09
N ALA A 369 4.01 -9.98 -17.70
CA ALA A 369 2.97 -9.08 -17.24
C ALA A 369 1.82 -9.10 -18.25
N VAL A 370 0.59 -9.15 -17.76
CA VAL A 370 -0.60 -9.38 -18.59
C VAL A 370 -1.63 -8.30 -18.33
N LYS A 371 -1.99 -7.53 -19.37
CA LYS A 371 -3.08 -6.57 -19.28
C LYS A 371 -4.38 -7.22 -19.72
N VAL A 372 -5.39 -7.16 -18.85
CA VAL A 372 -6.69 -7.78 -19.08
C VAL A 372 -7.76 -6.70 -18.98
N ASP A 373 -8.67 -6.66 -19.96
CA ASP A 373 -9.90 -5.89 -19.88
C ASP A 373 -10.78 -6.47 -18.78
N TRP A 374 -11.00 -5.68 -17.71
CA TRP A 374 -11.69 -6.18 -16.53
C TRP A 374 -13.15 -6.53 -16.81
N ASP A 375 -13.82 -5.81 -17.72
CA ASP A 375 -15.23 -6.01 -18.00
C ASP A 375 -15.50 -7.27 -18.84
N THR A 376 -14.68 -7.49 -19.85
CA THR A 376 -14.82 -8.62 -20.78
C THR A 376 -13.97 -9.83 -20.44
N LYS A 377 -13.04 -9.71 -19.50
CA LYS A 377 -12.03 -10.72 -19.13
C LYS A 377 -11.13 -11.13 -20.30
N LYS A 378 -10.92 -10.27 -21.29
CA LYS A 378 -10.05 -10.56 -22.43
C LYS A 378 -8.66 -10.00 -22.23
N ILE A 379 -7.64 -10.79 -22.56
CA ILE A 379 -6.26 -10.29 -22.58
C ILE A 379 -6.14 -9.22 -23.66
N LYS A 380 -5.63 -8.04 -23.29
CA LYS A 380 -5.32 -6.93 -24.22
C LYS A 380 -3.93 -7.11 -24.81
N TRP A 381 -2.96 -7.46 -23.98
CA TRP A 381 -1.58 -7.77 -24.38
C TRP A 381 -0.81 -8.52 -23.28
N ILE A 382 0.32 -9.09 -23.69
CA ILE A 382 1.28 -9.80 -22.83
C ILE A 382 2.67 -9.18 -23.04
N LEU A 383 3.30 -8.75 -21.97
CA LEU A 383 4.71 -8.33 -21.91
C LEU A 383 5.55 -9.51 -21.42
N ALA A 384 6.27 -10.15 -22.33
CA ALA A 384 7.12 -11.31 -22.05
C ALA A 384 8.13 -11.51 -23.17
N ASN A 385 9.13 -12.39 -22.97
CA ASN A 385 9.92 -12.90 -24.08
C ASN A 385 8.99 -13.66 -25.04
N PRO A 386 8.89 -13.29 -26.34
CA PRO A 386 7.99 -13.91 -27.29
C PRO A 386 8.17 -15.42 -27.42
N GLU A 387 9.40 -15.93 -27.32
CA GLU A 387 9.69 -17.37 -27.38
C GLU A 387 8.97 -18.20 -26.31
N MET A 388 8.58 -17.55 -25.19
CA MET A 388 7.80 -18.22 -24.11
C MET A 388 6.40 -18.62 -24.57
N PHE A 389 5.83 -17.89 -25.52
CA PHE A 389 4.45 -18.04 -25.99
C PHE A 389 4.34 -18.56 -27.42
N GLU A 390 5.46 -18.83 -28.09
CA GLU A 390 5.51 -19.38 -29.44
C GLU A 390 4.75 -20.71 -29.56
N GLY A 391 3.84 -20.81 -30.53
CA GLY A 391 2.98 -21.98 -30.77
C GLY A 391 1.83 -22.11 -29.77
N THR A 392 1.52 -21.10 -29.00
CA THR A 392 0.37 -21.07 -28.08
C THR A 392 -0.77 -20.20 -28.61
N GLU A 393 -1.97 -20.34 -28.05
CA GLU A 393 -3.13 -19.48 -28.41
C GLU A 393 -2.90 -18.00 -28.05
N GLN A 394 -1.95 -17.70 -27.16
CA GLN A 394 -1.64 -16.34 -26.72
C GLN A 394 -0.50 -15.69 -27.51
N GLU A 395 0.10 -16.36 -28.49
CA GLU A 395 1.26 -15.85 -29.26
C GLU A 395 0.99 -14.48 -29.89
N ASP A 396 -0.15 -14.29 -30.52
CA ASP A 396 -0.53 -13.03 -31.18
C ASP A 396 -0.78 -11.87 -30.19
N LEU A 397 -0.94 -12.16 -28.89
CA LEU A 397 -1.14 -11.17 -27.83
C LEU A 397 0.16 -10.67 -27.21
N VAL A 398 1.30 -11.30 -27.56
CA VAL A 398 2.60 -10.89 -27.03
C VAL A 398 3.08 -9.64 -27.74
N LEU A 399 3.52 -8.65 -26.98
CA LEU A 399 4.07 -7.41 -27.51
C LEU A 399 5.34 -7.65 -28.33
N LYS A 400 5.41 -7.04 -29.51
CA LYS A 400 6.56 -7.17 -30.43
C LYS A 400 7.71 -6.29 -29.97
N PRO A 401 8.93 -6.83 -29.76
CA PRO A 401 10.06 -6.05 -29.28
C PRO A 401 10.55 -5.05 -30.34
N GLN A 402 10.90 -3.85 -29.88
CA GLN A 402 11.60 -2.83 -30.64
C GLN A 402 13.01 -2.66 -30.07
N GLY A 403 14.00 -3.17 -30.80
CA GLY A 403 15.38 -3.22 -30.36
C GLY A 403 15.70 -4.43 -29.46
N ASP A 404 16.86 -4.39 -28.82
CA ASP A 404 17.32 -5.45 -27.92
C ASP A 404 16.71 -5.28 -26.54
N ILE A 405 15.99 -6.31 -26.06
CA ILE A 405 15.33 -6.32 -24.76
C ILE A 405 15.96 -7.39 -23.89
N LYS A 406 16.39 -7.00 -22.70
CA LYS A 406 16.78 -7.90 -21.63
C LYS A 406 15.53 -8.30 -20.85
N TRP A 407 14.97 -9.44 -21.20
CA TRP A 407 13.68 -9.90 -20.67
C TRP A 407 13.74 -10.24 -19.18
N HIS A 408 12.66 -9.96 -18.46
CA HIS A 408 12.50 -10.28 -17.06
C HIS A 408 12.11 -11.74 -16.81
N PHE A 409 12.46 -12.24 -15.62
CA PHE A 409 12.13 -13.59 -15.19
C PHE A 409 11.67 -13.60 -13.72
N GLN A 410 10.51 -14.21 -13.48
CA GLN A 410 9.91 -14.34 -12.14
C GLN A 410 9.75 -13.01 -11.39
N GLN A 411 9.27 -12.04 -12.11
CA GLN A 411 9.12 -10.66 -11.69
C GLN A 411 8.13 -10.49 -10.54
N HIS A 412 8.29 -9.38 -9.82
CA HIS A 412 7.35 -8.83 -8.84
C HIS A 412 7.10 -7.34 -9.13
N SER A 413 6.11 -6.76 -8.43
CA SER A 413 5.87 -5.31 -8.46
C SER A 413 5.68 -4.77 -9.87
N VAL A 414 4.81 -5.39 -10.63
CA VAL A 414 4.45 -4.94 -11.98
C VAL A 414 3.37 -3.88 -11.89
N TYR A 415 3.63 -2.67 -12.39
CA TYR A 415 2.61 -1.64 -12.45
C TYR A 415 2.82 -0.67 -13.61
N GLU A 416 1.74 -0.02 -14.06
CA GLU A 416 1.80 1.08 -15.00
C GLU A 416 2.19 2.36 -14.26
N ILE A 417 3.27 3.02 -14.69
CA ILE A 417 3.66 4.32 -14.14
C ILE A 417 2.60 5.35 -14.54
N PRO A 418 1.95 6.04 -13.58
CA PRO A 418 0.82 6.92 -13.88
C PRO A 418 1.28 8.29 -14.42
N TYR A 419 2.34 8.31 -15.19
CA TYR A 419 2.94 9.53 -15.74
C TYR A 419 3.49 9.26 -17.12
N ASP A 420 3.28 10.20 -18.04
CA ASP A 420 3.97 10.22 -19.32
C ASP A 420 5.46 10.55 -19.09
N LEU A 421 6.35 9.63 -19.47
CA LEU A 421 7.80 9.78 -19.34
C LEU A 421 8.51 10.19 -20.63
N ASP A 422 7.85 10.09 -21.79
CA ASP A 422 8.46 10.34 -23.10
C ASP A 422 7.74 11.42 -23.93
N GLY A 423 6.65 11.99 -23.42
CA GLY A 423 5.86 13.03 -24.10
C GLY A 423 5.00 12.50 -25.25
N ASN A 424 4.78 11.19 -25.32
CA ASN A 424 3.99 10.55 -26.35
C ASN A 424 2.67 9.97 -25.79
N PRO A 425 1.49 10.56 -26.09
CA PRO A 425 0.23 10.10 -25.53
C PRO A 425 -0.24 8.72 -26.04
N ASP A 426 0.42 8.16 -27.04
CA ASP A 426 0.14 6.82 -27.57
C ASP A 426 0.90 5.72 -26.84
N THR A 427 1.70 6.06 -25.83
CA THR A 427 2.52 5.11 -25.08
C THR A 427 2.19 5.12 -23.60
N ILE A 428 2.33 3.97 -22.98
CA ILE A 428 2.30 3.78 -21.52
C ILE A 428 3.66 3.25 -21.04
N HIS A 429 3.93 3.42 -19.76
CA HIS A 429 5.17 3.00 -19.17
C HIS A 429 4.91 1.97 -18.07
N VAL A 430 5.51 0.78 -18.20
CA VAL A 430 5.41 -0.29 -17.22
C VAL A 430 6.73 -0.47 -16.51
N MET A 431 6.70 -0.54 -15.19
CA MET A 431 7.86 -0.81 -14.35
C MET A 431 7.65 -2.12 -13.61
N LEU A 432 8.75 -2.86 -13.41
CA LEU A 432 8.73 -4.10 -12.65
C LEU A 432 10.09 -4.38 -12.00
N TYR A 433 10.08 -5.20 -10.97
CA TYR A 433 11.27 -5.79 -10.39
C TYR A 433 11.49 -7.17 -11.00
N ASP A 434 12.55 -7.33 -11.78
CA ASP A 434 13.02 -8.60 -12.32
C ASP A 434 13.83 -9.34 -11.26
N ASN A 435 13.27 -10.36 -10.63
CA ASN A 435 14.00 -11.19 -9.68
C ASN A 435 15.15 -11.95 -10.35
N HIS A 436 15.09 -12.09 -11.66
CA HIS A 436 16.12 -12.76 -12.47
C HIS A 436 16.46 -14.13 -11.88
N TRP A 437 15.43 -14.85 -11.47
CA TRP A 437 15.54 -16.16 -10.84
C TRP A 437 15.00 -17.25 -11.73
N GLN A 438 15.58 -18.41 -11.61
CA GLN A 438 15.24 -19.52 -12.47
C GLN A 438 14.58 -20.65 -11.71
N THR A 439 13.42 -21.02 -12.19
CA THR A 439 12.95 -22.39 -12.21
C THR A 439 12.92 -22.85 -13.66
N LYS A 440 12.72 -24.11 -13.96
CA LYS A 440 12.69 -24.68 -15.33
C LYS A 440 12.03 -23.74 -16.33
N ARG A 441 12.72 -23.34 -17.40
CA ARG A 441 12.26 -22.39 -18.41
C ARG A 441 12.40 -22.94 -19.82
N LYS A 442 11.60 -22.34 -20.73
CA LYS A 442 11.68 -22.60 -22.16
C LYS A 442 12.89 -21.91 -22.80
N VAL A 443 13.28 -20.75 -22.27
CA VAL A 443 14.38 -19.91 -22.77
C VAL A 443 15.44 -19.67 -21.71
N ASP A 444 16.66 -19.40 -22.12
CA ASP A 444 17.78 -19.12 -21.23
C ASP A 444 17.83 -17.66 -20.77
N PHE A 445 18.53 -17.40 -19.67
CA PHE A 445 18.83 -16.02 -19.25
C PHE A 445 19.74 -15.33 -20.27
N TRP A 446 19.56 -14.03 -20.40
CA TRP A 446 20.40 -13.21 -21.25
C TRP A 446 21.82 -12.96 -20.65
N ASP A 447 21.99 -13.24 -19.36
CA ASP A 447 23.30 -13.25 -18.69
C ASP A 447 23.34 -14.22 -17.49
N ASP A 448 24.55 -14.44 -16.95
CA ASP A 448 24.81 -15.20 -15.74
C ASP A 448 25.01 -14.29 -14.51
N ASP A 449 24.68 -13.00 -14.62
CA ASP A 449 24.82 -12.05 -13.51
C ASP A 449 23.96 -12.48 -12.31
N PRO A 450 24.55 -12.60 -11.13
CA PRO A 450 23.82 -13.03 -9.93
C PRO A 450 22.86 -11.95 -9.38
N ASN A 451 22.67 -10.84 -10.05
CA ASN A 451 21.85 -9.74 -9.57
C ASN A 451 20.38 -9.87 -9.98
N SER A 452 19.55 -9.03 -9.40
CA SER A 452 18.21 -8.71 -9.85
C SER A 452 18.19 -7.33 -10.47
N TYR A 453 17.12 -6.98 -11.18
CA TYR A 453 17.05 -5.74 -11.94
C TYR A 453 15.71 -5.04 -11.72
N VAL A 454 15.68 -3.75 -12.02
CA VAL A 454 14.43 -3.01 -12.22
C VAL A 454 14.36 -2.60 -13.67
N SER A 455 13.31 -2.98 -14.36
CA SER A 455 13.08 -2.66 -15.76
C SER A 455 11.95 -1.66 -15.93
N VAL A 456 12.15 -0.72 -16.86
CA VAL A 456 11.10 0.19 -17.32
C VAL A 456 10.91 -0.04 -18.81
N TYR A 457 9.69 -0.34 -19.19
CA TYR A 457 9.26 -0.59 -20.56
C TYR A 457 8.33 0.52 -21.04
N THR A 458 8.47 0.92 -22.30
CA THR A 458 7.51 1.74 -23.01
C THR A 458 6.72 0.89 -24.00
N ILE A 459 5.41 0.91 -23.88
CA ILE A 459 4.49 0.09 -24.66
C ILE A 459 3.61 0.99 -25.51
N ASN A 460 3.51 0.71 -26.80
CA ASN A 460 2.48 1.26 -27.68
C ASN A 460 1.38 0.22 -27.87
N GLU A 461 0.27 0.40 -27.14
CA GLU A 461 -0.83 -0.58 -27.14
C GLU A 461 -1.51 -0.72 -28.50
N LYS A 462 -1.60 0.36 -29.29
CA LYS A 462 -2.22 0.32 -30.62
C LYS A 462 -1.37 -0.45 -31.64
N LYS A 463 -0.05 -0.36 -31.53
CA LYS A 463 0.91 -1.04 -32.43
C LYS A 463 1.31 -2.41 -31.91
N MET A 464 0.91 -2.76 -30.70
CA MET A 464 1.32 -3.99 -30.01
C MET A 464 2.86 -4.13 -29.95
N THR A 465 3.54 -3.04 -29.58
CA THR A 465 5.02 -3.00 -29.54
C THR A 465 5.54 -2.57 -28.18
N VAL A 466 6.74 -3.04 -27.85
CA VAL A 466 7.41 -2.70 -26.60
C VAL A 466 8.90 -2.41 -26.84
N ARG A 467 9.45 -1.44 -26.11
CA ARG A 467 10.89 -1.24 -25.97
C ARG A 467 11.26 -1.19 -24.49
N GLN A 468 12.47 -1.59 -24.16
CA GLN A 468 13.03 -1.42 -22.81
C GLN A 468 13.78 -0.09 -22.73
N ASP A 469 13.25 0.85 -21.94
CA ASP A 469 13.87 2.18 -21.83
C ASP A 469 14.98 2.20 -20.81
N LYS A 470 14.84 1.45 -19.73
CA LYS A 470 15.80 1.43 -18.64
C LYS A 470 15.90 0.05 -18.02
N LEU A 471 17.13 -0.29 -17.64
CA LEU A 471 17.46 -1.48 -16.87
C LEU A 471 18.44 -1.06 -15.77
N PHE A 472 18.02 -1.21 -14.53
CA PHE A 472 18.83 -0.85 -13.38
C PHE A 472 19.19 -2.11 -12.58
N LYS A 473 20.45 -2.27 -12.28
CA LYS A 473 20.93 -3.34 -11.43
C LYS A 473 20.48 -3.11 -9.99
N SER A 474 19.88 -4.13 -9.38
CA SER A 474 19.43 -4.13 -7.99
C SER A 474 20.12 -5.24 -7.22
N VAL A 475 19.86 -5.30 -5.91
CA VAL A 475 20.32 -6.42 -5.08
C VAL A 475 19.64 -7.71 -5.49
N LYS A 476 20.35 -8.84 -5.41
CA LYS A 476 19.75 -10.13 -5.72
C LYS A 476 18.66 -10.48 -4.73
N SER A 477 17.46 -10.63 -5.24
CA SER A 477 16.32 -11.16 -4.51
C SER A 477 15.62 -12.21 -5.36
N ILE A 478 15.58 -13.43 -4.90
CA ILE A 478 15.00 -14.55 -5.67
C ILE A 478 13.48 -14.61 -5.63
N ILE A 479 12.89 -14.04 -4.61
CA ILE A 479 11.44 -13.91 -4.40
C ILE A 479 11.16 -12.59 -3.69
N THR A 480 9.91 -12.19 -3.66
CA THR A 480 9.40 -11.00 -2.95
C THR A 480 10.24 -9.74 -3.21
N SER A 481 9.71 -8.76 -3.83
CA SER A 481 10.46 -7.55 -4.17
C SER A 481 9.51 -6.42 -4.49
N ASN A 482 9.98 -5.21 -4.41
CA ASN A 482 9.22 -4.04 -4.80
C ASN A 482 10.09 -3.03 -5.55
N CYS A 483 9.46 -2.28 -6.45
CA CYS A 483 10.05 -1.10 -7.06
C CYS A 483 8.99 0.00 -7.20
N GLU A 484 9.42 1.24 -7.12
CA GLU A 484 8.54 2.41 -7.17
C GLU A 484 9.26 3.59 -7.81
N TYR A 485 8.52 4.39 -8.59
CA TYR A 485 9.01 5.62 -9.20
C TYR A 485 8.41 6.86 -8.53
N ASP A 486 9.27 7.68 -7.91
CA ASP A 486 8.91 8.98 -7.35
C ASP A 486 9.18 10.08 -8.40
N LYS A 487 8.09 10.55 -9.06
CA LYS A 487 8.15 11.61 -10.07
C LYS A 487 8.68 12.93 -9.50
N ASP A 488 8.24 13.30 -8.28
CA ASP A 488 8.57 14.61 -7.69
C ASP A 488 10.07 14.77 -7.46
N LYS A 489 10.77 13.65 -7.29
CA LYS A 489 12.21 13.62 -7.07
C LYS A 489 13.00 12.99 -8.20
N ASN A 490 12.30 12.52 -9.24
CA ASN A 490 12.88 11.77 -10.34
C ASN A 490 13.80 10.64 -9.82
N ARG A 491 13.27 9.82 -8.95
CA ARG A 491 13.97 8.72 -8.30
C ARG A 491 13.21 7.43 -8.43
N MET A 492 13.96 6.37 -8.39
CA MET A 492 13.44 5.02 -8.33
C MET A 492 13.88 4.37 -7.02
N PHE A 493 12.97 3.66 -6.41
CA PHE A 493 13.22 2.80 -5.26
C PHE A 493 13.16 1.35 -5.72
N SER A 494 14.03 0.54 -5.15
CA SER A 494 13.94 -0.90 -5.29
C SER A 494 14.19 -1.56 -3.95
N PHE A 495 13.45 -2.61 -3.68
CA PHE A 495 13.53 -3.39 -2.47
C PHE A 495 13.60 -4.88 -2.83
N GLY A 496 14.68 -5.55 -2.43
CA GLY A 496 14.82 -6.99 -2.55
C GLY A 496 14.36 -7.67 -1.26
N GLY A 497 13.22 -8.34 -1.29
CA GLY A 497 12.60 -8.89 -0.09
C GLY A 497 13.27 -10.15 0.47
N TYR A 498 14.03 -10.89 -0.36
CA TYR A 498 14.74 -12.09 0.07
C TYR A 498 16.15 -12.15 -0.52
N LEU A 499 17.15 -11.91 0.28
CA LEU A 499 18.55 -11.98 -0.12
C LEU A 499 19.07 -13.42 0.06
N HIS A 500 19.46 -14.05 -1.04
CA HIS A 500 19.93 -15.43 -1.03
C HIS A 500 21.28 -15.57 -0.32
N PRO A 501 21.43 -16.48 0.68
CA PRO A 501 22.65 -16.60 1.47
C PRO A 501 23.87 -17.15 0.72
N LEU A 502 23.70 -17.67 -0.51
CA LEU A 502 24.77 -18.27 -1.30
C LEU A 502 25.66 -17.28 -2.06
N ILE A 503 25.31 -15.99 -2.07
CA ILE A 503 26.11 -14.98 -2.76
C ILE A 503 26.86 -14.16 -1.70
N GLY A 504 28.10 -14.59 -1.42
CA GLY A 504 29.11 -13.78 -0.75
C GLY A 504 29.00 -13.60 0.75
N GLY A 505 28.61 -14.61 1.52
CA GLY A 505 28.84 -14.63 2.98
C GLY A 505 28.15 -13.53 3.80
N GLN A 506 27.29 -12.74 3.19
CA GLN A 506 26.48 -11.76 3.91
C GLN A 506 25.17 -12.42 4.36
N LYS A 507 25.00 -12.52 5.67
CA LYS A 507 23.69 -12.87 6.26
C LYS A 507 22.68 -11.89 5.70
N GLY A 508 21.61 -12.43 5.06
CA GLY A 508 20.54 -11.63 4.53
C GLY A 508 20.01 -10.67 5.59
N MET A 509 20.05 -9.39 5.29
CA MET A 509 19.35 -8.37 6.04
C MET A 509 18.10 -8.01 5.23
N VAL A 510 16.96 -8.15 5.89
CA VAL A 510 15.68 -7.57 5.48
C VAL A 510 15.67 -6.09 5.90
#